data_6a75ecdbc802f0946189529bfa08bee8
#
_entry.id   6a75ecdbc802f0946189529bfa08bee8
#
_cell.length_a   1.000
_cell.length_b   1.000
_cell.length_c   1.000
_cell.angle_alpha   90.00
_cell.angle_beta   90.00
_cell.angle_gamma   90.00
#
_symmetry.space_group_name_H-M   'P 1'
#
loop_
_entity.id
_entity.type
_entity.pdbx_description
1 polymer ?
#
loop_
_entity_poly.entity_id
_entity_poly.type
_entity_poly.pdbx_seq_one_letter_code
_entity_poly.pdbx_strand_id
1 'polypeptide(L)'
;MKSIKLFFLMWFILISCNGNNENSLNKIDHDIYEMRVYYTYDGKFNDIISRFENHTTKLFEKHGFNNVGYWTTLRKDSLSFADKFIFQNNGKEALVYIVSFKDMETRDKSWDNFINDPEWVKVFEESRKDGPIVKEIEQVFLSPTIFSNLN
;
A
#
# COMPACT_ATOMS: atom_id res chain seq x y z
N MET A 1 -23.28 75.71 36.85
CA MET A 1 -22.74 74.40 37.08
C MET A 1 -23.01 73.55 35.83
N LYS A 2 -21.99 73.32 34.95
CA LYS A 2 -22.13 72.63 33.70
C LYS A 2 -21.57 71.24 33.90
N SER A 3 -22.42 70.20 33.73
CA SER A 3 -22.04 68.80 33.80
C SER A 3 -21.41 68.36 32.49
N ILE A 4 -20.15 67.92 32.55
CA ILE A 4 -19.40 67.38 31.41
C ILE A 4 -19.72 65.91 31.35
N LYS A 5 -20.42 65.46 30.29
CA LYS A 5 -20.63 64.04 30.00
C LYS A 5 -19.40 63.53 29.22
N LEU A 6 -18.63 62.67 29.90
CA LEU A 6 -17.48 61.98 29.29
C LEU A 6 -18.00 60.84 28.45
N PHE A 7 -17.85 60.96 27.12
CA PHE A 7 -18.16 59.88 26.15
C PHE A 7 -16.93 58.96 26.07
N PHE A 8 -17.05 57.77 26.65
CA PHE A 8 -16.11 56.71 26.46
C PHE A 8 -16.38 56.05 25.10
N LEU A 9 -15.52 56.36 24.12
CA LEU A 9 -15.52 55.67 22.82
C LEU A 9 -14.79 54.34 22.98
N MET A 10 -15.56 53.27 23.14
CA MET A 10 -15.02 51.90 23.22
C MET A 10 -14.70 51.41 21.79
N TRP A 11 -13.43 51.48 21.46
CA TRP A 11 -12.90 50.97 20.17
C TRP A 11 -12.86 49.44 20.25
N PHE A 12 -13.88 48.78 19.66
CA PHE A 12 -13.86 47.33 19.43
C PHE A 12 -12.84 47.02 18.34
N ILE A 13 -11.66 46.54 18.73
CA ILE A 13 -10.72 45.89 17.83
C ILE A 13 -11.29 44.51 17.54
N LEU A 14 -11.89 44.35 16.34
CA LEU A 14 -12.22 43.07 15.80
C LEU A 14 -10.90 42.39 15.38
N ILE A 15 -10.33 41.58 16.26
CA ILE A 15 -9.29 40.63 15.87
C ILE A 15 -9.99 39.55 15.06
N SER A 16 -9.96 39.72 13.74
CA SER A 16 -10.32 38.67 12.81
C SER A 16 -9.22 37.59 12.88
N CYS A 17 -9.43 36.59 13.76
CA CYS A 17 -8.68 35.36 13.68
C CYS A 17 -9.07 34.65 12.37
N ASN A 18 -8.33 34.92 11.32
CA ASN A 18 -8.37 34.12 10.11
C ASN A 18 -7.64 32.81 10.42
N GLY A 19 -8.33 31.92 11.08
CA GLY A 19 -7.88 30.54 11.31
C GLY A 19 -7.97 29.75 10.02
N ASN A 20 -7.08 30.00 9.07
CA ASN A 20 -6.79 29.04 8.04
C ASN A 20 -6.01 27.88 8.67
N ASN A 21 -6.70 27.05 9.45
CA ASN A 21 -6.30 25.68 9.65
C ASN A 21 -6.66 24.92 8.37
N GLU A 22 -5.94 25.22 7.30
CA GLU A 22 -5.70 24.22 6.30
C GLU A 22 -4.86 23.15 7.01
N ASN A 23 -5.52 22.05 7.38
CA ASN A 23 -4.88 20.77 7.49
C ASN A 23 -4.22 20.52 6.13
N SER A 24 -3.01 21.03 5.94
CA SER A 24 -2.08 20.50 4.98
C SER A 24 -1.73 19.10 5.49
N LEU A 25 -2.64 18.15 5.28
CA LEU A 25 -2.24 16.76 5.13
C LEU A 25 -1.10 16.85 4.13
N ASN A 26 0.13 16.60 4.61
CA ASN A 26 1.33 16.61 3.81
C ASN A 26 1.00 15.88 2.51
N LYS A 27 0.82 16.64 1.42
CA LYS A 27 0.62 16.05 0.10
C LYS A 27 1.89 15.25 -0.13
N ILE A 28 1.76 13.95 -0.09
CA ILE A 28 2.85 13.04 -0.41
C ILE A 28 3.22 13.36 -1.85
N ASP A 29 4.39 13.93 -2.06
CA ASP A 29 4.88 14.38 -3.39
C ASP A 29 5.70 13.28 -4.09
N HIS A 30 5.47 12.04 -3.73
CA HIS A 30 6.09 10.86 -4.29
C HIS A 30 5.10 9.68 -4.30
N ASP A 31 5.41 8.65 -5.09
CA ASP A 31 4.62 7.44 -5.17
C ASP A 31 4.48 6.74 -3.81
N ILE A 32 3.33 6.11 -3.62
CA ILE A 32 3.07 5.21 -2.48
C ILE A 32 3.41 3.80 -2.92
N TYR A 33 4.23 3.12 -2.13
CA TYR A 33 4.60 1.73 -2.37
C TYR A 33 3.80 0.82 -1.44
N GLU A 34 3.25 -0.25 -2.00
CA GLU A 34 2.55 -1.29 -1.26
C GLU A 34 3.32 -2.59 -1.39
N MET A 35 3.92 -3.05 -0.27
CA MET A 35 4.54 -4.35 -0.18
C MET A 35 3.54 -5.37 0.34
N ARG A 36 3.49 -6.53 -0.29
CA ARG A 36 2.73 -7.68 0.19
C ARG A 36 3.58 -8.93 0.26
N VAL A 37 3.34 -9.71 1.31
CA VAL A 37 3.93 -11.03 1.50
C VAL A 37 2.80 -12.06 1.54
N TYR A 38 2.83 -13.01 0.61
CA TYR A 38 1.82 -14.05 0.47
C TYR A 38 2.36 -15.38 0.98
N TYR A 39 1.78 -15.85 2.07
CA TYR A 39 2.03 -17.20 2.59
C TYR A 39 1.00 -18.16 2.05
N THR A 40 1.44 -19.30 1.55
CA THR A 40 0.56 -20.28 0.93
C THR A 40 0.25 -21.45 1.86
N TYR A 41 -0.80 -22.17 1.53
CA TYR A 41 -0.99 -23.51 2.07
C TYR A 41 0.13 -24.45 1.58
N ASP A 42 0.37 -25.52 2.32
CA ASP A 42 1.41 -26.51 1.99
C ASP A 42 1.19 -27.07 0.56
N GLY A 43 2.26 -27.09 -0.22
CA GLY A 43 2.23 -27.53 -1.62
C GLY A 43 1.65 -26.54 -2.63
N LYS A 44 1.18 -25.36 -2.19
CA LYS A 44 0.52 -24.35 -3.05
C LYS A 44 1.44 -23.20 -3.51
N PHE A 45 2.74 -23.28 -3.19
CA PHE A 45 3.66 -22.21 -3.55
C PHE A 45 3.82 -22.06 -5.08
N ASN A 46 3.98 -23.15 -5.79
CA ASN A 46 4.10 -23.11 -7.25
C ASN A 46 2.81 -22.62 -7.92
N ASP A 47 1.64 -22.87 -7.33
CA ASP A 47 0.36 -22.42 -7.86
C ASP A 47 0.27 -20.87 -7.80
N ILE A 48 0.73 -20.24 -6.69
CA ILE A 48 0.75 -18.77 -6.61
C ILE A 48 1.75 -18.16 -7.57
N ILE A 49 2.94 -18.75 -7.72
CA ILE A 49 3.96 -18.27 -8.67
C ILE A 49 3.39 -18.32 -10.09
N SER A 50 2.84 -19.45 -10.50
CA SER A 50 2.24 -19.64 -11.83
C SER A 50 1.10 -18.65 -12.10
N ARG A 51 0.23 -18.40 -11.12
CA ARG A 51 -0.85 -17.43 -11.26
C ARG A 51 -0.32 -16.00 -11.46
N PHE A 52 0.72 -15.62 -10.72
CA PHE A 52 1.34 -14.30 -10.88
C PHE A 52 2.03 -14.16 -12.23
N GLU A 53 2.85 -15.11 -12.61
CA GLU A 53 3.61 -15.11 -13.87
C GLU A 53 2.70 -15.06 -15.09
N ASN A 54 1.66 -15.87 -15.11
CA ASN A 54 0.82 -16.02 -16.30
C ASN A 54 -0.31 -15.00 -16.39
N HIS A 55 -0.78 -14.46 -15.26
CA HIS A 55 -2.01 -13.65 -15.22
C HIS A 55 -1.88 -12.38 -14.37
N THR A 56 -1.52 -12.49 -13.07
CA THR A 56 -1.71 -11.39 -12.12
C THR A 56 -0.90 -10.16 -12.49
N THR A 57 0.37 -10.33 -12.90
CA THR A 57 1.25 -9.21 -13.26
C THR A 57 0.71 -8.39 -14.42
N LYS A 58 0.16 -9.05 -15.45
CA LYS A 58 -0.44 -8.40 -16.62
C LYS A 58 -1.74 -7.69 -16.27
N LEU A 59 -2.56 -8.31 -15.42
CA LEU A 59 -3.79 -7.70 -14.95
C LEU A 59 -3.52 -6.51 -14.02
N PHE A 60 -2.47 -6.55 -13.23
CA PHE A 60 -2.01 -5.40 -12.46
C PHE A 60 -1.69 -4.22 -13.39
N GLU A 61 -0.86 -4.43 -14.41
CA GLU A 61 -0.53 -3.40 -15.41
C GLU A 61 -1.79 -2.83 -16.09
N LYS A 62 -2.70 -3.71 -16.51
CA LYS A 62 -4.00 -3.34 -17.12
C LYS A 62 -4.80 -2.39 -16.24
N HIS A 63 -4.73 -2.55 -14.92
CA HIS A 63 -5.47 -1.76 -13.94
C HIS A 63 -4.66 -0.65 -13.25
N GLY A 64 -3.50 -0.28 -13.83
CA GLY A 64 -2.75 0.88 -13.41
C GLY A 64 -1.85 0.67 -12.18
N PHE A 65 -1.56 -0.59 -11.85
CA PHE A 65 -0.49 -0.89 -10.89
C PHE A 65 0.87 -0.70 -11.57
N ASN A 66 1.78 -0.01 -10.92
CA ASN A 66 3.18 -0.03 -11.31
C ASN A 66 3.87 -1.20 -10.61
N ASN A 67 4.28 -2.20 -11.38
CA ASN A 67 4.95 -3.40 -10.91
C ASN A 67 6.42 -3.09 -10.59
N VAL A 68 6.75 -2.87 -9.29
CA VAL A 68 8.12 -2.53 -8.86
C VAL A 68 9.01 -3.78 -8.85
N GLY A 69 8.51 -4.89 -8.31
CA GLY A 69 9.25 -6.15 -8.32
C GLY A 69 8.57 -7.28 -7.55
N TYR A 70 9.08 -8.49 -7.80
CA TYR A 70 8.57 -9.76 -7.26
C TYR A 70 9.73 -10.62 -6.79
N TRP A 71 9.62 -11.17 -5.59
CA TRP A 71 10.66 -12.01 -4.98
C TRP A 71 10.04 -13.23 -4.33
N THR A 72 10.82 -14.30 -4.26
CA THR A 72 10.55 -15.43 -3.38
C THR A 72 11.48 -15.37 -2.18
N THR A 73 11.02 -15.74 -1.01
CA THR A 73 11.90 -15.86 0.15
C THR A 73 12.89 -17.01 -0.07
N LEU A 74 14.15 -16.79 0.32
CA LEU A 74 15.15 -17.84 0.31
C LEU A 74 14.88 -18.81 1.47
N ARG A 75 15.10 -20.10 1.22
CA ARG A 75 14.95 -21.11 2.27
C ARG A 75 16.05 -20.95 3.32
N LYS A 76 15.71 -21.23 4.57
CA LYS A 76 16.63 -21.12 5.70
C LYS A 76 17.91 -21.97 5.52
N ASP A 77 17.77 -23.16 4.95
CA ASP A 77 18.86 -24.09 4.67
C ASP A 77 19.85 -23.60 3.59
N SER A 78 19.47 -22.55 2.84
CA SER A 78 20.30 -21.93 1.82
C SER A 78 21.22 -20.83 2.35
N LEU A 79 21.06 -20.40 3.63
CA LEU A 79 21.75 -19.24 4.21
C LEU A 79 22.35 -19.56 5.57
N SER A 80 23.68 -19.44 5.70
CA SER A 80 24.43 -19.75 6.92
C SER A 80 24.21 -18.79 8.11
N PHE A 81 23.61 -17.62 7.89
CA PHE A 81 23.32 -16.61 8.91
C PHE A 81 21.84 -16.21 9.00
N ALA A 82 20.97 -16.99 8.41
CA ALA A 82 19.55 -16.67 8.25
C ALA A 82 18.73 -16.68 9.55
N ASP A 83 19.27 -17.16 10.65
CA ASP A 83 18.54 -17.32 11.93
C ASP A 83 18.02 -16.01 12.53
N LYS A 84 18.49 -14.85 12.06
CA LYS A 84 18.15 -13.54 12.65
C LYS A 84 17.23 -12.68 11.79
N PHE A 85 16.98 -13.04 10.52
CA PHE A 85 16.34 -12.15 9.55
C PHE A 85 15.16 -12.79 8.80
N ILE A 86 14.65 -13.92 9.29
CA ILE A 86 13.56 -14.61 8.62
C ILE A 86 12.24 -13.93 9.01
N PHE A 87 11.46 -13.52 8.01
CA PHE A 87 10.05 -13.22 8.17
C PHE A 87 9.35 -14.39 8.91
N GLN A 88 8.27 -14.11 9.64
CA GLN A 88 7.62 -15.08 10.56
C GLN A 88 7.03 -16.34 9.90
N ASN A 89 7.55 -16.76 8.76
CA ASN A 89 7.05 -17.92 8.02
C ASN A 89 7.70 -19.26 8.39
N ASN A 90 8.49 -19.32 9.47
CA ASN A 90 9.18 -20.53 9.92
C ASN A 90 10.03 -21.22 8.82
N GLY A 91 10.63 -20.42 7.92
CA GLY A 91 11.43 -20.93 6.79
C GLY A 91 10.60 -21.49 5.63
N LYS A 92 9.28 -21.29 5.60
CA LYS A 92 8.44 -21.60 4.44
C LYS A 92 8.65 -20.59 3.32
N GLU A 93 8.44 -21.03 2.10
CA GLU A 93 8.48 -20.16 0.93
C GLU A 93 7.31 -19.17 0.95
N ALA A 94 7.61 -17.91 0.61
CA ALA A 94 6.61 -16.86 0.45
C ALA A 94 6.88 -16.05 -0.83
N LEU A 95 5.82 -15.58 -1.45
CA LEU A 95 5.91 -14.59 -2.52
C LEU A 95 5.85 -13.20 -1.90
N VAL A 96 6.89 -12.41 -2.16
CA VAL A 96 6.96 -10.98 -1.79
C VAL A 96 6.85 -10.16 -3.06
N TYR A 97 6.02 -9.12 -3.04
CA TYR A 97 6.00 -8.19 -4.15
C TYR A 97 5.76 -6.76 -3.69
N ILE A 98 6.21 -5.81 -4.51
CA ILE A 98 5.98 -4.40 -4.31
C ILE A 98 5.33 -3.83 -5.57
N VAL A 99 4.26 -3.09 -5.38
CA VAL A 99 3.61 -2.28 -6.41
C VAL A 99 3.60 -0.83 -5.94
N SER A 100 3.54 0.13 -6.86
CA SER A 100 3.41 1.54 -6.51
C SER A 100 2.24 2.22 -7.22
N PHE A 101 1.80 3.33 -6.62
CA PHE A 101 0.71 4.16 -7.09
C PHE A 101 1.03 5.62 -6.78
N LYS A 102 0.54 6.51 -7.61
CA LYS A 102 0.70 7.94 -7.41
C LYS A 102 0.17 8.45 -6.05
N ASP A 103 -0.95 7.89 -5.60
CA ASP A 103 -1.63 8.25 -4.36
C ASP A 103 -2.58 7.12 -3.92
N MET A 104 -3.18 7.25 -2.72
CA MET A 104 -4.10 6.27 -2.16
C MET A 104 -5.41 6.17 -2.96
N GLU A 105 -5.89 7.26 -3.54
CA GLU A 105 -7.12 7.25 -4.35
C GLU A 105 -6.90 6.41 -5.63
N THR A 106 -5.78 6.63 -6.32
CA THR A 106 -5.36 5.83 -7.47
C THR A 106 -5.21 4.36 -7.11
N ARG A 107 -4.57 4.08 -5.98
CA ARG A 107 -4.41 2.72 -5.45
C ARG A 107 -5.75 2.03 -5.23
N ASP A 108 -6.68 2.65 -4.53
CA ASP A 108 -7.98 2.07 -4.20
C ASP A 108 -8.81 1.80 -5.45
N LYS A 109 -8.80 2.73 -6.41
CA LYS A 109 -9.45 2.56 -7.71
C LYS A 109 -8.83 1.41 -8.52
N SER A 110 -7.50 1.29 -8.51
CA SER A 110 -6.80 0.21 -9.22
C SER A 110 -7.16 -1.16 -8.64
N TRP A 111 -7.17 -1.29 -7.33
CA TRP A 111 -7.60 -2.53 -6.66
C TRP A 111 -9.06 -2.86 -6.94
N ASP A 112 -9.96 -1.88 -6.86
CA ASP A 112 -11.38 -2.10 -7.14
C ASP A 112 -11.60 -2.58 -8.58
N ASN A 113 -10.96 -1.93 -9.55
CA ASN A 113 -11.02 -2.35 -10.94
C ASN A 113 -10.46 -3.75 -11.17
N PHE A 114 -9.33 -4.08 -10.52
CA PHE A 114 -8.69 -5.39 -10.65
C PHE A 114 -9.55 -6.51 -10.07
N ILE A 115 -10.06 -6.37 -8.85
CA ILE A 115 -10.83 -7.45 -8.20
C ILE A 115 -12.17 -7.71 -8.88
N ASN A 116 -12.73 -6.72 -9.59
CA ASN A 116 -13.98 -6.82 -10.33
C ASN A 116 -13.77 -7.15 -11.82
N ASP A 117 -12.53 -7.30 -12.29
CA ASP A 117 -12.25 -7.71 -13.68
C ASP A 117 -12.72 -9.14 -13.94
N PRO A 118 -13.58 -9.39 -14.93
CA PRO A 118 -14.06 -10.73 -15.25
C PRO A 118 -12.95 -11.74 -15.56
N GLU A 119 -11.83 -11.27 -16.14
CA GLU A 119 -10.66 -12.12 -16.39
C GLU A 119 -10.00 -12.54 -15.10
N TRP A 120 -9.82 -11.58 -14.15
CA TRP A 120 -9.32 -11.90 -12.82
C TRP A 120 -10.21 -12.87 -12.07
N VAL A 121 -11.52 -12.62 -12.04
CA VAL A 121 -12.50 -13.50 -11.37
C VAL A 121 -12.36 -14.93 -11.89
N LYS A 122 -12.31 -15.12 -13.21
CA LYS A 122 -12.12 -16.43 -13.82
C LYS A 122 -10.80 -17.08 -13.40
N VAL A 123 -9.67 -16.34 -13.49
CA VAL A 123 -8.34 -16.84 -13.09
C VAL A 123 -8.31 -17.20 -11.62
N PHE A 124 -8.91 -16.37 -10.77
CA PHE A 124 -8.97 -16.60 -9.34
C PHE A 124 -9.74 -17.87 -8.99
N GLU A 125 -10.89 -18.09 -9.61
CA GLU A 125 -11.69 -19.29 -9.40
C GLU A 125 -10.99 -20.55 -9.95
N GLU A 126 -10.44 -20.48 -11.15
CA GLU A 126 -9.74 -21.61 -11.79
C GLU A 126 -8.52 -22.04 -10.97
N SER A 127 -7.73 -21.09 -10.51
CA SER A 127 -6.52 -21.38 -9.72
C SER A 127 -6.81 -22.00 -8.35
N ARG A 128 -8.06 -21.96 -7.89
CA ARG A 128 -8.49 -22.48 -6.58
C ARG A 128 -9.34 -23.75 -6.67
N LYS A 129 -9.49 -24.37 -7.83
CA LYS A 129 -10.28 -25.59 -8.01
C LYS A 129 -9.83 -26.73 -7.08
N ASP A 130 -8.52 -26.82 -6.83
CA ASP A 130 -7.92 -27.80 -5.92
C ASP A 130 -7.67 -27.25 -4.50
N GLY A 131 -8.48 -26.29 -4.09
CA GLY A 131 -8.43 -25.65 -2.77
C GLY A 131 -7.76 -24.27 -2.76
N PRO A 132 -7.80 -23.58 -1.62
CA PRO A 132 -7.25 -22.24 -1.46
C PRO A 132 -5.72 -22.25 -1.60
N ILE A 133 -5.18 -21.24 -2.29
CA ILE A 133 -3.73 -21.10 -2.50
C ILE A 133 -3.11 -20.29 -1.35
N VAL A 134 -3.67 -19.14 -1.04
CA VAL A 134 -3.12 -18.17 -0.07
C VAL A 134 -3.74 -18.42 1.28
N LYS A 135 -2.89 -18.59 2.29
CA LYS A 135 -3.25 -18.81 3.69
C LYS A 135 -3.30 -17.48 4.45
N GLU A 136 -2.31 -16.62 4.22
CA GLU A 136 -2.13 -15.37 4.94
C GLU A 136 -1.46 -14.34 4.04
N ILE A 137 -1.78 -13.07 4.26
CA ILE A 137 -1.18 -11.93 3.55
C ILE A 137 -0.74 -10.91 4.59
N GLU A 138 0.54 -10.55 4.56
CA GLU A 138 1.03 -9.35 5.22
C GLU A 138 1.03 -8.19 4.21
N GLN A 139 0.72 -6.99 4.68
CA GLN A 139 0.66 -5.79 3.86
C GLN A 139 1.32 -4.63 4.60
N VAL A 140 2.18 -3.88 3.91
CA VAL A 140 2.83 -2.69 4.44
C VAL A 140 2.83 -1.59 3.39
N PHE A 141 2.45 -0.38 3.78
CA PHE A 141 2.64 0.81 2.96
C PHE A 141 4.00 1.42 3.26
N LEU A 142 4.71 1.78 2.20
CA LEU A 142 6.06 2.32 2.26
C LEU A 142 6.10 3.69 1.57
N SER A 143 6.91 4.57 2.13
CA SER A 143 7.26 5.86 1.57
C SER A 143 8.75 5.86 1.31
N PRO A 144 9.23 6.21 0.11
CA PRO A 144 10.66 6.24 -0.14
C PRO A 144 11.34 7.29 0.74
N THR A 145 12.56 7.01 1.14
CA THR A 145 13.41 7.97 1.84
C THR A 145 14.08 8.89 0.83
N ILE A 146 14.59 10.05 1.29
CA ILE A 146 15.31 11.01 0.43
C ILE A 146 16.57 10.44 -0.24
N PHE A 147 17.09 9.33 0.25
CA PHE A 147 18.24 8.62 -0.31
C PHE A 147 17.85 7.34 -1.07
N SER A 148 16.56 7.14 -1.32
CA SER A 148 16.07 6.04 -2.15
C SER A 148 16.26 6.35 -3.63
N ASN A 149 16.61 5.32 -4.42
CA ASN A 149 16.63 5.42 -5.88
C ASN A 149 15.23 5.24 -6.51
N LEU A 150 14.19 5.12 -5.68
CA LEU A 150 12.79 4.92 -6.08
C LEU A 150 11.94 6.20 -5.90
N ASN A 151 12.57 7.38 -5.95
CA ASN A 151 11.89 8.68 -5.90
C ASN A 151 11.42 9.10 -7.29
#